data_a937a4771190909b4b598a972144c0b9
#
_entry.id   a937a4771190909b4b598a972144c0b9
#
_cell.length_a   1.000
_cell.length_b   1.000
_cell.length_c   1.000
_cell.angle_alpha   90.00
_cell.angle_beta   90.00
_cell.angle_gamma   90.00
#
_symmetry.space_group_name_H-M   'P 1'
#
loop_
_entity.id
_entity.type
_entity.pdbx_description
1 polymer ?
#
loop_
_entity_poly.entity_id
_entity_poly.type
_entity_poly.pdbx_seq_one_letter_code
_entity_poly.pdbx_strand_id
1 'polypeptide(L)'
;MPMSTQSKRIVRAYLLLFVLLAALSFLSLAVGSVRVSAADILAALGGKEGTDMTRHILFDIRLPRMLAALILGGALSVSGFLLQTFFSNPIAGPFVLGISSGAKLVVSIFMILFLGQGLIMNSWVMIGAAFLGAMASMGFVLAVSKKLPQMSMLVVSGIMIGYICSAATDFIVTFADDSNIVNLHNWSMGSFSGISIDGVKICLLVTATALVCSMLLSKAMGAYQLGEVYARNMGVNIKRFRIELILLSSILSATVTAFAGPVSFVGIAVPHMIKQLFKTAKPIVVIPGCFLGGAVFCLFSDLLARTLFSPTELSISSVTAVFGAPVVIAMMIKRVKR
;
A
#
# COMPACT_ATOMS: atom_id res chain seq x y z
N MET A 1 38.11 -2.90 -8.96
CA MET A 1 37.84 -1.46 -8.69
C MET A 1 37.19 -1.31 -7.33
N PRO A 2 37.66 -0.48 -6.41
CA PRO A 2 37.01 -0.26 -5.14
C PRO A 2 35.63 0.38 -5.36
N MET A 3 34.60 -0.17 -4.70
CA MET A 3 33.23 0.37 -4.76
C MET A 3 33.20 1.83 -4.31
N SER A 4 32.50 2.68 -5.05
CA SER A 4 32.30 4.08 -4.65
C SER A 4 31.63 4.17 -3.27
N THR A 5 31.86 5.27 -2.54
CA THR A 5 31.25 5.51 -1.21
C THR A 5 29.72 5.41 -1.26
N GLN A 6 29.13 5.85 -2.38
CA GLN A 6 27.69 5.76 -2.61
C GLN A 6 27.22 4.32 -2.81
N SER A 7 27.95 3.51 -3.57
CA SER A 7 27.65 2.07 -3.74
C SER A 7 27.68 1.32 -2.41
N LYS A 8 28.71 1.56 -1.58
CA LYS A 8 28.80 0.95 -0.23
C LYS A 8 27.61 1.32 0.64
N ARG A 9 27.13 2.56 0.56
CA ARG A 9 25.96 3.02 1.30
C ARG A 9 24.68 2.32 0.84
N ILE A 10 24.46 2.20 -0.46
CA ILE A 10 23.29 1.51 -1.04
C ILE A 10 23.26 0.06 -0.58
N VAL A 11 24.39 -0.64 -0.66
CA VAL A 11 24.49 -2.03 -0.21
C VAL A 11 24.19 -2.17 1.28
N ARG A 12 24.76 -1.30 2.13
CA ARG A 12 24.48 -1.31 3.58
C ARG A 12 23.01 -1.04 3.89
N ALA A 13 22.38 -0.12 3.16
CA ALA A 13 20.98 0.19 3.33
C ALA A 13 20.06 -0.98 2.93
N TYR A 14 20.37 -1.67 1.83
CA TYR A 14 19.66 -2.89 1.46
C TYR A 14 19.84 -4.00 2.48
N LEU A 15 21.08 -4.22 2.94
CA LEU A 15 21.36 -5.21 3.99
C LEU A 15 20.54 -4.92 5.25
N LEU A 16 20.49 -3.65 5.69
CA LEU A 16 19.67 -3.24 6.82
C LEU A 16 18.18 -3.57 6.61
N LEU A 17 17.63 -3.25 5.42
CA LEU A 17 16.23 -3.54 5.11
C LEU A 17 15.96 -5.05 5.09
N PHE A 18 16.86 -5.86 4.54
CA PHE A 18 16.72 -7.33 4.55
C PHE A 18 16.79 -7.91 5.96
N VAL A 19 17.71 -7.44 6.80
CA VAL A 19 17.81 -7.86 8.20
C VAL A 19 16.55 -7.50 8.97
N LEU A 20 16.06 -6.25 8.82
CA LEU A 20 14.80 -5.81 9.46
C LEU A 20 13.61 -6.62 8.95
N LEU A 21 13.54 -6.89 7.65
CA LEU A 21 12.49 -7.70 7.05
C LEU A 21 12.47 -9.11 7.63
N ALA A 22 13.62 -9.77 7.69
CA ALA A 22 13.74 -11.12 8.26
C ALA A 22 13.38 -11.14 9.75
N ALA A 23 13.88 -10.19 10.53
CA ALA A 23 13.59 -10.08 11.95
C ALA A 23 12.10 -9.83 12.21
N LEU A 24 11.47 -8.88 11.51
CA LEU A 24 10.05 -8.58 11.67
C LEU A 24 9.16 -9.72 11.17
N SER A 25 9.54 -10.40 10.07
CA SER A 25 8.82 -11.59 9.59
C SER A 25 8.85 -12.69 10.64
N PHE A 26 10.01 -12.98 11.23
CA PHE A 26 10.13 -13.95 12.31
C PHE A 26 9.30 -13.55 13.53
N LEU A 27 9.40 -12.30 13.98
CA LEU A 27 8.59 -11.77 15.10
C LEU A 27 7.09 -11.84 14.80
N SER A 28 6.70 -11.56 13.54
CA SER A 28 5.31 -11.65 13.11
C SER A 28 4.75 -13.07 13.20
N LEU A 29 5.57 -14.10 13.00
CA LEU A 29 5.19 -15.50 13.19
C LEU A 29 5.20 -15.93 14.67
N ALA A 30 6.17 -15.42 15.45
CA ALA A 30 6.35 -15.82 16.85
C ALA A 30 5.34 -15.16 17.80
N VAL A 31 5.09 -13.84 17.61
CA VAL A 31 4.31 -13.03 18.54
C VAL A 31 2.86 -12.88 18.05
N GLY A 32 1.91 -13.05 18.93
CA GLY A 32 0.47 -12.91 18.70
C GLY A 32 -0.30 -13.19 19.99
N SER A 33 -1.63 -13.26 19.92
CA SER A 33 -2.51 -13.56 21.05
C SER A 33 -2.17 -14.89 21.74
N VAL A 34 -1.72 -15.88 20.97
CA VAL A 34 -1.16 -17.14 21.47
C VAL A 34 0.35 -17.11 21.24
N ARG A 35 1.15 -17.39 22.25
CA ARG A 35 2.61 -17.49 22.11
C ARG A 35 2.97 -18.83 21.48
N VAL A 36 3.67 -18.79 20.35
CA VAL A 36 4.26 -19.96 19.69
C VAL A 36 5.76 -19.89 19.90
N SER A 37 6.37 -20.97 20.40
CA SER A 37 7.81 -20.96 20.64
C SER A 37 8.62 -20.93 19.33
N ALA A 38 9.83 -20.38 19.37
CA ALA A 38 10.71 -20.37 18.21
C ALA A 38 11.04 -21.80 17.73
N ALA A 39 11.11 -22.75 18.67
CA ALA A 39 11.33 -24.17 18.34
C ALA A 39 10.16 -24.77 17.56
N ASP A 40 8.91 -24.45 17.93
CA ASP A 40 7.71 -24.92 17.23
C ASP A 40 7.61 -24.32 15.82
N ILE A 41 7.98 -23.03 15.66
CA ILE A 41 8.02 -22.37 14.35
C ILE A 41 9.02 -23.07 13.44
N LEU A 42 10.25 -23.30 13.92
CA LEU A 42 11.29 -23.97 13.14
C LEU A 42 10.93 -25.43 12.84
N ALA A 43 10.30 -26.12 13.79
CA ALA A 43 9.82 -27.51 13.58
C ALA A 43 8.71 -27.54 12.52
N ALA A 44 7.73 -26.65 12.61
CA ALA A 44 6.64 -26.55 11.63
C ALA A 44 7.12 -26.18 10.23
N LEU A 45 8.07 -25.23 10.10
CA LEU A 45 8.69 -24.88 8.83
C LEU A 45 9.59 -25.99 8.28
N GLY A 46 10.20 -26.80 9.15
CA GLY A 46 11.03 -27.96 8.80
C GLY A 46 10.22 -29.24 8.48
N GLY A 47 8.88 -29.17 8.48
CA GLY A 47 8.00 -30.33 8.16
C GLY A 47 7.91 -31.36 9.27
N LYS A 48 8.38 -31.07 10.50
CA LYS A 48 8.18 -31.93 11.67
C LYS A 48 6.78 -31.72 12.24
N GLU A 49 6.17 -32.80 12.75
CA GLU A 49 4.84 -32.79 13.34
C GLU A 49 4.81 -31.89 14.60
N GLY A 50 4.22 -30.70 14.46
CA GLY A 50 3.73 -29.91 15.59
C GLY A 50 2.29 -30.30 15.93
N THR A 51 1.73 -29.79 17.04
CA THR A 51 0.30 -29.97 17.31
C THR A 51 -0.51 -29.36 16.14
N ASP A 52 -1.59 -30.04 15.72
CA ASP A 52 -2.47 -29.57 14.63
C ASP A 52 -2.90 -28.11 14.82
N MET A 53 -3.15 -27.72 16.07
CA MET A 53 -3.49 -26.35 16.44
C MET A 53 -2.37 -25.35 16.13
N THR A 54 -1.11 -25.67 16.43
CA THR A 54 0.04 -24.80 16.15
C THR A 54 0.24 -24.64 14.65
N ARG A 55 0.08 -25.71 13.89
CA ARG A 55 0.17 -25.70 12.43
C ARG A 55 -0.92 -24.84 11.81
N HIS A 56 -2.17 -24.97 12.26
CA HIS A 56 -3.27 -24.14 11.81
C HIS A 56 -3.02 -22.64 12.09
N ILE A 57 -2.61 -22.29 13.30
CA ILE A 57 -2.29 -20.89 13.67
C ILE A 57 -1.18 -20.32 12.78
N LEU A 58 -0.12 -21.11 12.51
CA LEU A 58 1.02 -20.64 11.73
C LEU A 58 0.69 -20.50 10.25
N PHE A 59 0.11 -21.52 9.61
CA PHE A 59 -0.04 -21.57 8.16
C PHE A 59 -1.33 -20.95 7.64
N ASP A 60 -2.42 -21.00 8.42
CA ASP A 60 -3.73 -20.51 7.96
C ASP A 60 -4.05 -19.09 8.47
N ILE A 61 -3.37 -18.64 9.55
CA ILE A 61 -3.63 -17.32 10.14
C ILE A 61 -2.40 -16.41 10.01
N ARG A 62 -1.24 -16.80 10.58
CA ARG A 62 -0.10 -15.88 10.71
C ARG A 62 0.70 -15.71 9.44
N LEU A 63 0.97 -16.79 8.74
CA LEU A 63 1.74 -16.74 7.50
C LEU A 63 1.04 -15.93 6.41
N PRO A 64 -0.27 -16.15 6.12
CA PRO A 64 -0.97 -15.31 5.14
C PRO A 64 -1.01 -13.83 5.56
N ARG A 65 -1.26 -13.52 6.82
CA ARG A 65 -1.25 -12.15 7.35
C ARG A 65 0.12 -11.48 7.18
N MET A 66 1.20 -12.17 7.56
CA MET A 66 2.57 -11.68 7.41
C MET A 66 2.92 -11.42 5.95
N LEU A 67 2.62 -12.38 5.07
CA LEU A 67 2.87 -12.24 3.63
C LEU A 67 2.04 -11.11 3.02
N ALA A 68 0.79 -10.96 3.42
CA ALA A 68 -0.07 -9.86 3.00
C ALA A 68 0.52 -8.50 3.42
N ALA A 69 0.94 -8.34 4.68
CA ALA A 69 1.57 -7.11 5.17
C ALA A 69 2.84 -6.77 4.39
N LEU A 70 3.68 -7.77 4.07
CA LEU A 70 4.89 -7.62 3.28
C LEU A 70 4.57 -7.16 1.85
N ILE A 71 3.71 -7.90 1.15
CA ILE A 71 3.42 -7.66 -0.27
C ILE A 71 2.67 -6.36 -0.46
N LEU A 72 1.59 -6.14 0.31
CA LEU A 72 0.74 -4.97 0.19
C LEU A 72 1.41 -3.70 0.71
N GLY A 73 2.23 -3.81 1.76
CA GLY A 73 3.05 -2.70 2.23
C GLY A 73 4.08 -2.25 1.19
N GLY A 74 4.76 -3.20 0.57
CA GLY A 74 5.66 -2.95 -0.56
C GLY A 74 4.94 -2.32 -1.75
N ALA A 75 3.78 -2.89 -2.13
CA ALA A 75 2.94 -2.39 -3.22
C ALA A 75 2.53 -0.93 -3.01
N LEU A 76 2.05 -0.59 -1.81
CA LEU A 76 1.59 0.76 -1.48
C LEU A 76 2.72 1.79 -1.49
N SER A 77 3.90 1.40 -1.00
CA SER A 77 5.09 2.27 -1.05
C SER A 77 5.56 2.51 -2.48
N VAL A 78 5.59 1.49 -3.34
CA VAL A 78 5.93 1.65 -4.76
C VAL A 78 4.88 2.51 -5.47
N SER A 79 3.59 2.26 -5.26
CA SER A 79 2.50 3.09 -5.77
C SER A 79 2.71 4.58 -5.42
N GLY A 80 3.04 4.86 -4.16
CA GLY A 80 3.34 6.20 -3.71
C GLY A 80 4.55 6.82 -4.42
N PHE A 81 5.63 6.06 -4.63
CA PHE A 81 6.80 6.54 -5.36
C PHE A 81 6.49 6.88 -6.83
N LEU A 82 5.66 6.08 -7.50
CA LEU A 82 5.20 6.34 -8.87
C LEU A 82 4.41 7.65 -8.95
N LEU A 83 3.47 7.88 -8.01
CA LEU A 83 2.69 9.11 -7.94
C LEU A 83 3.54 10.34 -7.58
N GLN A 84 4.47 10.20 -6.63
CA GLN A 84 5.42 11.28 -6.32
C GLN A 84 6.24 11.67 -7.54
N THR A 85 6.62 10.71 -8.38
CA THR A 85 7.33 10.98 -9.63
C THR A 85 6.41 11.65 -10.65
N PHE A 86 5.19 11.13 -10.81
CA PHE A 86 4.20 11.69 -11.74
C PHE A 86 3.86 13.16 -11.42
N PHE A 87 3.56 13.46 -10.16
CA PHE A 87 3.20 14.80 -9.71
C PHE A 87 4.41 15.72 -9.47
N SER A 88 5.63 15.19 -9.57
CA SER A 88 6.86 15.89 -9.13
C SER A 88 6.70 16.46 -7.71
N ASN A 89 5.93 15.79 -6.87
CA ASN A 89 5.56 16.25 -5.54
C ASN A 89 5.74 15.11 -4.50
N PRO A 90 6.61 15.29 -3.49
CA PRO A 90 6.91 14.25 -2.49
C PRO A 90 5.76 13.92 -1.54
N ILE A 91 4.73 14.76 -1.47
CA ILE A 91 3.53 14.51 -0.64
C ILE A 91 2.38 13.87 -1.42
N ALA A 92 2.56 13.64 -2.73
CA ALA A 92 1.57 12.92 -3.51
C ALA A 92 1.52 11.44 -3.07
N GLY A 93 0.33 10.93 -2.90
CA GLY A 93 0.09 9.54 -2.54
C GLY A 93 -1.27 9.05 -3.04
N PRO A 94 -1.47 7.73 -3.12
CA PRO A 94 -2.70 7.15 -3.68
C PRO A 94 -3.95 7.53 -2.90
N PHE A 95 -3.81 7.76 -1.61
CA PHE A 95 -4.92 8.19 -0.74
C PHE A 95 -5.51 9.55 -1.17
N VAL A 96 -4.66 10.47 -1.63
CA VAL A 96 -5.06 11.84 -2.03
C VAL A 96 -5.88 11.84 -3.33
N LEU A 97 -5.79 10.79 -4.14
CA LEU A 97 -6.49 10.70 -5.43
C LEU A 97 -7.90 10.09 -5.34
N GLY A 98 -8.47 9.97 -4.14
CA GLY A 98 -9.83 9.47 -3.96
C GLY A 98 -10.00 7.95 -4.20
N ILE A 99 -8.92 7.20 -4.39
CA ILE A 99 -8.95 5.76 -4.66
C ILE A 99 -9.69 5.01 -3.53
N SER A 100 -9.31 5.30 -2.29
CA SER A 100 -9.93 4.67 -1.12
C SER A 100 -11.39 5.07 -0.92
N SER A 101 -11.74 6.34 -1.20
CA SER A 101 -13.14 6.81 -1.10
C SER A 101 -14.02 6.16 -2.16
N GLY A 102 -13.53 5.99 -3.39
CA GLY A 102 -14.25 5.28 -4.44
C GLY A 102 -14.41 3.80 -4.14
N ALA A 103 -13.39 3.15 -3.59
CA ALA A 103 -13.50 1.79 -3.11
C ALA A 103 -14.57 1.66 -2.03
N LYS A 104 -14.56 2.56 -1.02
CA LYS A 104 -15.55 2.59 0.07
C LYS A 104 -16.96 2.80 -0.44
N LEU A 105 -17.16 3.69 -1.41
CA LEU A 105 -18.46 3.92 -2.03
C LEU A 105 -19.02 2.65 -2.68
N VAL A 106 -18.25 1.98 -3.52
CA VAL A 106 -18.73 0.77 -4.19
C VAL A 106 -18.95 -0.36 -3.19
N VAL A 107 -18.09 -0.53 -2.19
CA VAL A 107 -18.28 -1.50 -1.10
C VAL A 107 -19.56 -1.21 -0.33
N SER A 108 -19.87 0.07 0.00
CA SER A 108 -21.10 0.43 0.71
C SER A 108 -22.36 0.12 -0.12
N ILE A 109 -22.33 0.39 -1.41
CA ILE A 109 -23.42 0.03 -2.33
C ILE A 109 -23.67 -1.48 -2.31
N PHE A 110 -22.61 -2.28 -2.44
CA PHE A 110 -22.72 -3.73 -2.44
C PHE A 110 -23.20 -4.27 -1.09
N MET A 111 -22.66 -3.76 0.02
CA MET A 111 -23.10 -4.17 1.36
C MET A 111 -24.60 -3.95 1.56
N ILE A 112 -25.12 -2.79 1.19
CA ILE A 112 -26.53 -2.45 1.42
C ILE A 112 -27.45 -3.18 0.45
N LEU A 113 -27.08 -3.30 -0.84
CA LEU A 113 -27.91 -3.99 -1.81
C LEU A 113 -27.98 -5.51 -1.58
N PHE A 114 -26.88 -6.15 -1.16
CA PHE A 114 -26.81 -7.61 -1.02
C PHE A 114 -27.23 -8.07 0.37
N LEU A 115 -26.80 -7.41 1.44
CA LEU A 115 -27.16 -7.78 2.82
C LEU A 115 -28.62 -7.44 3.12
N GLY A 116 -29.18 -6.38 2.55
CA GLY A 116 -30.62 -6.06 2.63
C GLY A 116 -31.52 -7.14 2.00
N GLN A 117 -30.96 -8.03 1.18
CA GLN A 117 -31.66 -9.18 0.58
C GLN A 117 -31.38 -10.51 1.30
N GLY A 118 -30.69 -10.50 2.46
CA GLY A 118 -30.33 -11.72 3.20
C GLY A 118 -29.24 -12.57 2.56
N LEU A 119 -28.52 -12.04 1.56
CA LEU A 119 -27.42 -12.74 0.90
C LEU A 119 -26.13 -12.61 1.69
N ILE A 120 -25.45 -13.73 1.95
CA ILE A 120 -24.13 -13.73 2.59
C ILE A 120 -23.10 -13.20 1.61
N MET A 121 -22.48 -12.06 1.92
CA MET A 121 -21.40 -11.53 1.09
C MET A 121 -20.13 -12.37 1.24
N ASN A 122 -19.69 -12.96 0.15
CA ASN A 122 -18.37 -13.58 0.07
C ASN A 122 -17.28 -12.49 0.04
N SER A 123 -16.16 -12.71 0.76
CA SER A 123 -15.00 -11.82 0.78
C SER A 123 -14.51 -11.46 -0.63
N TRP A 124 -14.60 -12.36 -1.59
CA TRP A 124 -14.21 -12.10 -2.99
C TRP A 124 -15.07 -11.07 -3.70
N VAL A 125 -16.37 -11.02 -3.40
CA VAL A 125 -17.29 -10.00 -3.93
C VAL A 125 -16.90 -8.62 -3.38
N MET A 126 -16.59 -8.53 -2.09
CA MET A 126 -16.13 -7.28 -1.47
C MET A 126 -14.79 -6.81 -2.06
N ILE A 127 -13.83 -7.72 -2.26
CA ILE A 127 -12.55 -7.41 -2.89
C ILE A 127 -12.79 -6.88 -4.32
N GLY A 128 -13.63 -7.55 -5.10
CA GLY A 128 -14.00 -7.10 -6.45
C GLY A 128 -14.67 -5.74 -6.45
N ALA A 129 -15.62 -5.50 -5.55
CA ALA A 129 -16.31 -4.22 -5.40
C ALA A 129 -15.34 -3.08 -5.04
N ALA A 130 -14.45 -3.31 -4.06
CA ALA A 130 -13.44 -2.33 -3.65
C ALA A 130 -12.46 -2.02 -4.79
N PHE A 131 -12.02 -3.04 -5.53
CA PHE A 131 -11.12 -2.88 -6.67
C PHE A 131 -11.79 -2.07 -7.79
N LEU A 132 -13.04 -2.38 -8.14
CA LEU A 132 -13.81 -1.65 -9.16
C LEU A 132 -14.01 -0.19 -8.75
N GLY A 133 -14.38 0.09 -7.50
CA GLY A 133 -14.54 1.45 -7.00
C GLY A 133 -13.24 2.26 -7.03
N ALA A 134 -12.14 1.64 -6.64
CA ALA A 134 -10.81 2.23 -6.71
C ALA A 134 -10.41 2.58 -8.16
N MET A 135 -10.62 1.64 -9.09
CA MET A 135 -10.31 1.82 -10.51
C MET A 135 -11.23 2.83 -11.19
N ALA A 136 -12.52 2.89 -10.81
CA ALA A 136 -13.46 3.88 -11.32
C ALA A 136 -13.05 5.31 -10.93
N SER A 137 -12.70 5.54 -9.65
CA SER A 137 -12.17 6.83 -9.18
C SER A 137 -10.93 7.25 -9.94
N MET A 138 -10.00 6.33 -10.17
CA MET A 138 -8.80 6.63 -10.92
C MET A 138 -9.07 6.84 -12.41
N GLY A 139 -10.00 6.10 -12.99
CA GLY A 139 -10.44 6.32 -14.37
C GLY A 139 -10.97 7.74 -14.58
N PHE A 140 -11.71 8.26 -13.59
CA PHE A 140 -12.17 9.65 -13.60
C PHE A 140 -11.01 10.64 -13.50
N VAL A 141 -10.05 10.44 -12.58
CA VAL A 141 -8.83 11.28 -12.49
C VAL A 141 -8.07 11.27 -13.82
N LEU A 142 -7.93 10.11 -14.46
CA LEU A 142 -7.31 9.99 -15.79
C LEU A 142 -8.08 10.74 -16.88
N ALA A 143 -9.43 10.67 -16.86
CA ALA A 143 -10.25 11.40 -17.82
C ALA A 143 -10.10 12.91 -17.68
N VAL A 144 -10.09 13.40 -16.44
CA VAL A 144 -9.89 14.82 -16.09
C VAL A 144 -8.47 15.27 -16.45
N SER A 145 -7.46 14.39 -16.28
CA SER A 145 -6.05 14.71 -16.58
C SER A 145 -5.80 15.09 -18.05
N LYS A 146 -6.64 14.60 -18.94
CA LYS A 146 -6.57 14.97 -20.37
C LYS A 146 -6.97 16.43 -20.65
N LYS A 147 -7.77 17.02 -19.74
CA LYS A 147 -8.30 18.39 -19.87
C LYS A 147 -7.55 19.40 -19.01
N LEU A 148 -6.86 18.96 -17.96
CA LEU A 148 -6.14 19.83 -17.02
C LEU A 148 -4.63 19.73 -17.22
N PRO A 149 -3.97 20.79 -17.72
CA PRO A 149 -2.53 20.78 -17.98
C PRO A 149 -1.69 20.91 -16.69
N GLN A 150 -2.26 21.46 -15.62
CA GLN A 150 -1.54 21.72 -14.37
C GLN A 150 -1.67 20.54 -13.38
N MET A 151 -0.53 20.06 -12.90
CA MET A 151 -0.47 18.93 -11.94
C MET A 151 -1.17 19.21 -10.62
N SER A 152 -1.15 20.46 -10.13
CA SER A 152 -1.86 20.89 -8.92
C SER A 152 -3.38 20.74 -9.06
N MET A 153 -3.94 21.08 -10.22
CA MET A 153 -5.38 20.94 -10.49
C MET A 153 -5.81 19.46 -10.51
N LEU A 154 -4.92 18.57 -10.94
CA LEU A 154 -5.17 17.13 -10.92
C LEU A 154 -5.26 16.59 -9.49
N VAL A 155 -4.40 17.05 -8.59
CA VAL A 155 -4.47 16.69 -7.16
C VAL A 155 -5.79 17.19 -6.57
N VAL A 156 -6.17 18.45 -6.84
CA VAL A 156 -7.44 19.01 -6.38
C VAL A 156 -8.63 18.21 -6.93
N SER A 157 -8.62 17.82 -8.20
CA SER A 157 -9.71 17.02 -8.78
C SER A 157 -9.81 15.64 -8.11
N GLY A 158 -8.70 14.99 -7.77
CA GLY A 158 -8.69 13.74 -7.02
C GLY A 158 -9.30 13.89 -5.62
N ILE A 159 -8.98 14.98 -4.93
CA ILE A 159 -9.57 15.31 -3.62
C ILE A 159 -11.08 15.56 -3.76
N MET A 160 -11.51 16.29 -4.78
CA MET A 160 -12.95 16.56 -5.02
C MET A 160 -13.72 15.27 -5.30
N ILE A 161 -13.16 14.35 -6.07
CA ILE A 161 -13.76 13.02 -6.29
C ILE A 161 -13.86 12.28 -4.97
N GLY A 162 -12.80 12.31 -4.14
CA GLY A 162 -12.82 11.73 -2.82
C GLY A 162 -13.98 12.26 -1.97
N TYR A 163 -14.23 13.56 -1.97
CA TYR A 163 -15.36 14.17 -1.27
C TYR A 163 -16.71 13.75 -1.85
N ILE A 164 -16.86 13.71 -3.18
CA ILE A 164 -18.09 13.23 -3.84
C ILE A 164 -18.38 11.79 -3.44
N CYS A 165 -17.38 10.90 -3.52
CA CYS A 165 -17.53 9.51 -3.11
C CYS A 165 -17.87 9.37 -1.62
N SER A 166 -17.26 10.19 -0.75
CA SER A 166 -17.55 10.18 0.68
C SER A 166 -18.98 10.66 0.96
N ALA A 167 -19.40 11.76 0.37
CA ALA A 167 -20.77 12.28 0.53
C ALA A 167 -21.82 11.26 0.02
N ALA A 168 -21.56 10.61 -1.13
CA ALA A 168 -22.43 9.56 -1.63
C ALA A 168 -22.45 8.34 -0.70
N THR A 169 -21.30 7.96 -0.10
CA THR A 169 -21.23 6.91 0.91
C THR A 169 -22.06 7.26 2.15
N ASP A 170 -21.91 8.46 2.68
CA ASP A 170 -22.63 8.92 3.87
C ASP A 170 -24.15 8.95 3.61
N PHE A 171 -24.56 9.39 2.41
CA PHE A 171 -25.96 9.32 1.98
C PHE A 171 -26.50 7.88 1.98
N ILE A 172 -25.75 6.93 1.42
CA ILE A 172 -26.13 5.52 1.37
C ILE A 172 -26.20 4.93 2.79
N VAL A 173 -25.20 5.23 3.63
CA VAL A 173 -25.12 4.76 5.02
C VAL A 173 -26.31 5.23 5.87
N THR A 174 -26.92 6.39 5.56
CA THR A 174 -28.10 6.91 6.28
C THR A 174 -29.30 5.95 6.19
N PHE A 175 -29.37 5.10 5.16
CA PHE A 175 -30.44 4.11 4.97
C PHE A 175 -30.02 2.68 5.28
N ALA A 176 -28.82 2.49 5.85
CA ALA A 176 -28.26 1.18 6.14
C ALA A 176 -28.62 0.71 7.54
N ASP A 177 -28.71 -0.60 7.73
CA ASP A 177 -28.84 -1.21 9.06
C ASP A 177 -27.55 -1.03 9.86
N ASP A 178 -27.66 -0.95 11.19
CA ASP A 178 -26.53 -0.76 12.11
C ASP A 178 -25.41 -1.78 11.90
N SER A 179 -25.74 -3.03 11.61
CA SER A 179 -24.76 -4.09 11.33
C SER A 179 -23.91 -3.79 10.09
N ASN A 180 -24.51 -3.21 9.06
CA ASN A 180 -23.82 -2.82 7.82
C ASN A 180 -22.92 -1.63 8.05
N ILE A 181 -23.35 -0.69 8.88
CA ILE A 181 -22.54 0.47 9.27
C ILE A 181 -21.28 0.01 10.01
N VAL A 182 -21.43 -0.87 10.99
CA VAL A 182 -20.31 -1.45 11.76
C VAL A 182 -19.35 -2.21 10.84
N ASN A 183 -19.86 -3.04 9.94
CA ASN A 183 -19.04 -3.81 8.99
C ASN A 183 -18.26 -2.90 8.04
N LEU A 184 -18.91 -1.86 7.50
CA LEU A 184 -18.27 -0.88 6.63
C LEU A 184 -17.21 -0.07 7.38
N HIS A 185 -17.50 0.30 8.64
CA HIS A 185 -16.55 0.99 9.50
C HIS A 185 -15.31 0.12 9.75
N ASN A 186 -15.48 -1.13 10.16
CA ASN A 186 -14.39 -2.06 10.40
C ASN A 186 -13.54 -2.30 9.15
N TRP A 187 -14.18 -2.49 7.98
CA TRP A 187 -13.47 -2.60 6.72
C TRP A 187 -12.66 -1.32 6.40
N SER A 188 -13.24 -0.14 6.69
CA SER A 188 -12.59 1.15 6.43
C SER A 188 -11.35 1.41 7.31
N MET A 189 -11.23 0.73 8.44
CA MET A 189 -10.06 0.84 9.32
C MET A 189 -8.81 0.19 8.74
N GLY A 190 -8.99 -0.72 7.79
CA GLY A 190 -7.92 -1.50 7.19
C GLY A 190 -7.34 -2.56 8.13
N SER A 191 -7.06 -3.74 7.59
CA SER A 191 -6.46 -4.86 8.31
C SER A 191 -5.81 -5.84 7.35
N PHE A 192 -4.70 -6.45 7.76
CA PHE A 192 -4.12 -7.60 7.04
C PHE A 192 -4.68 -8.93 7.55
N SER A 193 -5.53 -8.90 8.58
CA SER A 193 -6.19 -10.10 9.12
C SER A 193 -7.24 -10.63 8.15
N GLY A 194 -7.43 -11.95 8.15
CA GLY A 194 -8.48 -12.61 7.36
C GLY A 194 -8.17 -12.74 5.85
N ILE A 195 -7.00 -12.34 5.39
CA ILE A 195 -6.58 -12.58 4.00
C ILE A 195 -6.18 -14.04 3.85
N SER A 196 -6.84 -14.76 2.94
CA SER A 196 -6.52 -16.16 2.65
C SER A 196 -5.21 -16.30 1.88
N ILE A 197 -4.62 -17.51 1.89
CA ILE A 197 -3.40 -17.79 1.14
C ILE A 197 -3.62 -17.58 -0.38
N ASP A 198 -4.81 -17.84 -0.89
CA ASP A 198 -5.12 -17.59 -2.31
C ASP A 198 -5.22 -16.09 -2.60
N GLY A 199 -5.75 -15.30 -1.67
CA GLY A 199 -5.67 -13.85 -1.73
C GLY A 199 -4.22 -13.35 -1.78
N VAL A 200 -3.34 -13.92 -0.95
CA VAL A 200 -1.90 -13.61 -0.96
C VAL A 200 -1.26 -13.92 -2.31
N LYS A 201 -1.59 -15.06 -2.93
CA LYS A 201 -1.07 -15.42 -4.27
C LYS A 201 -1.47 -14.40 -5.33
N ILE A 202 -2.74 -13.94 -5.31
CA ILE A 202 -3.22 -12.90 -6.24
C ILE A 202 -2.49 -11.58 -5.97
N CYS A 203 -2.38 -11.16 -4.72
CA CYS A 203 -1.63 -9.95 -4.35
C CYS A 203 -0.17 -10.03 -4.82
N LEU A 204 0.47 -11.18 -4.67
CA LEU A 204 1.85 -11.42 -5.11
C LEU A 204 1.96 -11.30 -6.63
N LEU A 205 1.07 -11.96 -7.38
CA LEU A 205 1.08 -11.93 -8.84
C LEU A 205 0.92 -10.51 -9.38
N VAL A 206 -0.10 -9.78 -8.90
CA VAL A 206 -0.37 -8.41 -9.32
C VAL A 206 0.78 -7.47 -8.95
N THR A 207 1.27 -7.58 -7.71
CA THR A 207 2.36 -6.72 -7.22
C THR A 207 3.67 -7.00 -7.93
N ALA A 208 4.03 -8.27 -8.14
CA ALA A 208 5.25 -8.65 -8.85
C ALA A 208 5.22 -8.16 -10.31
N THR A 209 4.09 -8.35 -11.00
CA THR A 209 3.92 -7.85 -12.37
C THR A 209 4.06 -6.33 -12.43
N ALA A 210 3.36 -5.59 -11.56
CA ALA A 210 3.44 -4.14 -11.51
C ALA A 210 4.83 -3.64 -11.12
N LEU A 211 5.54 -4.35 -10.23
CA LEU A 211 6.92 -4.03 -9.86
C LEU A 211 7.87 -4.19 -11.04
N VAL A 212 7.78 -5.28 -11.79
CA VAL A 212 8.57 -5.50 -13.01
C VAL A 212 8.29 -4.39 -14.02
N CYS A 213 7.03 -4.07 -14.30
CA CYS A 213 6.66 -2.97 -15.19
C CYS A 213 7.24 -1.62 -14.70
N SER A 214 7.18 -1.36 -13.40
CA SER A 214 7.76 -0.14 -12.80
C SER A 214 9.28 -0.08 -12.97
N MET A 215 9.97 -1.23 -12.86
CA MET A 215 11.40 -1.32 -13.10
C MET A 215 11.77 -1.05 -14.57
N LEU A 216 10.97 -1.51 -15.52
CA LEU A 216 11.15 -1.21 -16.95
C LEU A 216 11.03 0.29 -17.24
N LEU A 217 10.16 1.00 -16.51
CA LEU A 217 10.00 2.46 -16.62
C LEU A 217 11.09 3.26 -15.90
N SER A 218 12.02 2.61 -15.19
CA SER A 218 13.00 3.29 -14.33
C SER A 218 13.88 4.30 -15.07
N LYS A 219 14.25 4.03 -16.33
CA LYS A 219 15.03 4.95 -17.18
C LYS A 219 14.22 6.19 -17.57
N ALA A 220 12.97 6.00 -18.00
CA ALA A 220 12.07 7.09 -18.35
C ALA A 220 11.74 7.96 -17.11
N MET A 221 11.54 7.33 -15.95
CA MET A 221 11.36 8.04 -14.67
C MET A 221 12.59 8.88 -14.31
N GLY A 222 13.80 8.35 -14.50
CA GLY A 222 15.04 9.08 -14.25
C GLY A 222 15.18 10.32 -15.15
N ALA A 223 14.85 10.22 -16.44
CA ALA A 223 14.82 11.34 -17.34
C ALA A 223 13.72 12.37 -16.96
N TYR A 224 12.53 11.90 -16.59
CA TYR A 224 11.41 12.76 -16.19
C TYR A 224 11.69 13.56 -14.90
N GLN A 225 12.43 12.99 -13.96
CA GLN A 225 12.87 13.69 -12.73
C GLN A 225 13.81 14.87 -13.00
N LEU A 226 14.51 14.90 -14.15
CA LEU A 226 15.35 16.02 -14.60
C LEU A 226 14.56 17.11 -15.32
N GLY A 227 13.28 16.87 -15.57
CA GLY A 227 12.35 17.80 -16.22
C GLY A 227 11.69 17.21 -17.46
N GLU A 228 10.45 17.64 -17.72
CA GLU A 228 9.64 17.11 -18.83
C GLU A 228 10.28 17.38 -20.21
N VAL A 229 10.83 18.59 -20.38
CA VAL A 229 11.50 18.98 -21.64
C VAL A 229 12.71 18.08 -21.89
N TYR A 230 13.51 17.82 -20.85
CA TYR A 230 14.66 16.92 -20.93
C TYR A 230 14.23 15.50 -21.30
N ALA A 231 13.21 14.96 -20.63
CA ALA A 231 12.71 13.63 -20.92
C ALA A 231 12.20 13.50 -22.37
N ARG A 232 11.51 14.52 -22.86
CA ARG A 232 11.02 14.57 -24.25
C ARG A 232 12.18 14.55 -25.26
N ASN A 233 13.23 15.31 -25.01
CA ASN A 233 14.43 15.34 -25.87
C ASN A 233 15.19 14.00 -25.84
N MET A 234 15.05 13.24 -24.75
CA MET A 234 15.60 11.87 -24.63
C MET A 234 14.70 10.79 -25.26
N GLY A 235 13.64 11.19 -25.98
CA GLY A 235 12.73 10.27 -26.68
C GLY A 235 11.61 9.69 -25.85
N VAL A 236 11.39 10.16 -24.61
CA VAL A 236 10.29 9.67 -23.77
C VAL A 236 8.96 10.27 -24.26
N ASN A 237 8.00 9.39 -24.59
CA ASN A 237 6.64 9.82 -24.88
C ASN A 237 5.92 10.17 -23.57
N ILE A 238 5.90 11.46 -23.23
CA ILE A 238 5.39 11.96 -21.95
C ILE A 238 3.92 11.57 -21.69
N LYS A 239 3.06 11.64 -22.75
CA LYS A 239 1.64 11.28 -22.58
C LYS A 239 1.46 9.81 -22.19
N ARG A 240 2.12 8.92 -22.90
CA ARG A 240 2.09 7.48 -22.63
C ARG A 240 2.71 7.16 -21.27
N PHE A 241 3.88 7.72 -20.98
CA PHE A 241 4.58 7.54 -19.71
C PHE A 241 3.73 7.96 -18.50
N ARG A 242 3.03 9.10 -18.57
CA ARG A 242 2.12 9.56 -17.51
C ARG A 242 0.97 8.59 -17.28
N ILE A 243 0.37 8.07 -18.34
CA ILE A 243 -0.72 7.07 -18.24
C ILE A 243 -0.18 5.79 -17.59
N GLU A 244 0.98 5.30 -18.00
CA GLU A 244 1.61 4.10 -17.44
C GLU A 244 1.89 4.25 -15.94
N LEU A 245 2.43 5.39 -15.49
CA LEU A 245 2.68 5.65 -14.06
C LEU A 245 1.40 5.64 -13.24
N ILE A 246 0.34 6.32 -13.72
CA ILE A 246 -0.93 6.38 -13.02
C ILE A 246 -1.57 4.98 -12.98
N LEU A 247 -1.60 4.24 -14.09
CA LEU A 247 -2.20 2.91 -14.15
C LEU A 247 -1.50 1.94 -13.20
N LEU A 248 -0.16 1.89 -13.21
CA LEU A 248 0.60 1.02 -12.31
C LEU A 248 0.37 1.38 -10.84
N SER A 249 0.42 2.67 -10.52
CA SER A 249 0.14 3.13 -9.17
C SER A 249 -1.29 2.78 -8.73
N SER A 250 -2.27 2.92 -9.64
CA SER A 250 -3.68 2.64 -9.35
C SER A 250 -3.92 1.15 -9.11
N ILE A 251 -3.36 0.29 -9.96
CA ILE A 251 -3.45 -1.16 -9.79
C ILE A 251 -2.86 -1.59 -8.44
N LEU A 252 -1.66 -1.09 -8.10
CA LEU A 252 -1.03 -1.39 -6.82
C LEU A 252 -1.88 -0.93 -5.63
N SER A 253 -2.36 0.33 -5.64
CA SER A 253 -3.16 0.86 -4.54
C SER A 253 -4.57 0.29 -4.49
N ALA A 254 -5.20 -0.01 -5.62
CA ALA A 254 -6.49 -0.69 -5.67
C ALA A 254 -6.40 -2.11 -5.10
N THR A 255 -5.33 -2.84 -5.41
CA THR A 255 -5.07 -4.16 -4.82
C THR A 255 -4.92 -4.06 -3.30
N VAL A 256 -4.16 -3.09 -2.79
CA VAL A 256 -4.03 -2.89 -1.34
C VAL A 256 -5.39 -2.59 -0.72
N THR A 257 -6.14 -1.63 -1.27
CA THR A 257 -7.44 -1.23 -0.73
C THR A 257 -8.47 -2.37 -0.81
N ALA A 258 -8.44 -3.18 -1.86
CA ALA A 258 -9.34 -4.30 -2.04
C ALA A 258 -9.12 -5.42 -0.99
N PHE A 259 -7.88 -5.77 -0.71
CA PHE A 259 -7.54 -6.88 0.17
C PHE A 259 -7.36 -6.49 1.64
N ALA A 260 -6.79 -5.33 1.91
CA ALA A 260 -6.47 -4.87 3.27
C ALA A 260 -7.32 -3.68 3.72
N GLY A 261 -8.21 -3.17 2.87
CA GLY A 261 -8.87 -1.88 3.12
C GLY A 261 -7.94 -0.69 2.95
N PRO A 262 -8.41 0.53 3.26
CA PRO A 262 -7.59 1.74 3.19
C PRO A 262 -6.42 1.69 4.18
N VAL A 263 -5.20 1.89 3.69
CA VAL A 263 -3.98 2.01 4.53
C VAL A 263 -3.32 3.35 4.26
N SER A 264 -3.17 4.16 5.29
CA SER A 264 -2.73 5.56 5.18
C SER A 264 -1.20 5.70 5.29
N PHE A 265 -0.66 6.81 4.79
CA PHE A 265 0.72 7.32 4.97
C PHE A 265 1.86 6.48 4.39
N VAL A 266 1.75 5.17 4.21
CA VAL A 266 2.83 4.29 3.71
C VAL A 266 3.37 4.79 2.36
N GLY A 267 2.47 5.08 1.42
CA GLY A 267 2.83 5.59 0.08
C GLY A 267 3.45 6.98 0.06
N ILE A 268 3.32 7.75 1.14
CA ILE A 268 3.93 9.09 1.25
C ILE A 268 5.24 9.03 2.03
N ALA A 269 5.22 8.44 3.21
CA ALA A 269 6.34 8.46 4.14
C ALA A 269 7.49 7.55 3.68
N VAL A 270 7.19 6.31 3.29
CA VAL A 270 8.24 5.32 3.00
C VAL A 270 9.13 5.71 1.81
N PRO A 271 8.63 6.15 0.63
CA PRO A 271 9.49 6.57 -0.47
C PRO A 271 10.44 7.70 -0.08
N HIS A 272 9.99 8.59 0.80
CA HIS A 272 10.84 9.67 1.31
C HIS A 272 11.95 9.13 2.22
N MET A 273 11.61 8.26 3.18
CA MET A 273 12.59 7.60 4.06
C MET A 273 13.65 6.84 3.25
N ILE A 274 13.24 6.12 2.22
CA ILE A 274 14.12 5.34 1.35
C ILE A 274 15.08 6.25 0.56
N LYS A 275 14.57 7.34 -0.03
CA LYS A 275 15.43 8.33 -0.71
C LYS A 275 16.47 8.94 0.24
N GLN A 276 16.11 9.20 1.49
CA GLN A 276 17.04 9.70 2.52
C GLN A 276 18.05 8.63 2.95
N LEU A 277 17.63 7.39 3.16
CA LEU A 277 18.46 6.27 3.56
C LEU A 277 19.55 5.99 2.52
N PHE A 278 19.15 5.92 1.25
CA PHE A 278 20.04 5.64 0.12
C PHE A 278 20.83 6.87 -0.37
N LYS A 279 20.40 8.09 0.01
CA LYS A 279 20.89 9.37 -0.54
C LYS A 279 20.91 9.38 -2.07
N THR A 280 19.89 8.81 -2.68
CA THR A 280 19.71 8.81 -4.14
C THR A 280 18.23 8.87 -4.50
N ALA A 281 17.93 9.51 -5.65
CA ALA A 281 16.60 9.51 -6.24
C ALA A 281 16.51 8.59 -7.47
N LYS A 282 17.59 7.87 -7.84
CA LYS A 282 17.63 6.99 -9.02
C LYS A 282 16.54 5.92 -8.93
N PRO A 283 15.55 5.88 -9.86
CA PRO A 283 14.40 4.97 -9.76
C PRO A 283 14.78 3.50 -9.69
N ILE A 284 15.80 3.06 -10.43
CA ILE A 284 16.29 1.68 -10.44
C ILE A 284 16.72 1.19 -9.03
N VAL A 285 17.16 2.10 -8.16
CA VAL A 285 17.53 1.80 -6.77
C VAL A 285 16.35 2.05 -5.83
N VAL A 286 15.58 3.10 -6.07
CA VAL A 286 14.52 3.52 -5.15
C VAL A 286 13.30 2.59 -5.23
N ILE A 287 12.93 2.06 -6.41
CA ILE A 287 11.76 1.17 -6.57
C ILE A 287 11.87 -0.08 -5.68
N PRO A 288 12.93 -0.91 -5.79
CA PRO A 288 13.05 -2.08 -4.92
C PRO A 288 13.24 -1.68 -3.45
N GLY A 289 13.92 -0.56 -3.20
CA GLY A 289 14.05 -0.01 -1.85
C GLY A 289 12.70 0.39 -1.24
N CYS A 290 11.80 1.00 -2.02
CA CYS A 290 10.44 1.32 -1.61
C CYS A 290 9.64 0.05 -1.30
N PHE A 291 9.77 -0.99 -2.12
CA PHE A 291 9.10 -2.25 -1.86
C PHE A 291 9.54 -2.85 -0.51
N LEU A 292 10.84 -2.99 -0.29
CA LEU A 292 11.39 -3.53 0.97
C LEU A 292 11.05 -2.62 2.17
N GLY A 293 11.19 -1.31 2.01
CA GLY A 293 10.87 -0.35 3.07
C GLY A 293 9.38 -0.34 3.44
N GLY A 294 8.49 -0.47 2.44
CA GLY A 294 7.05 -0.59 2.64
C GLY A 294 6.68 -1.89 3.36
N ALA A 295 7.30 -3.00 2.97
CA ALA A 295 7.16 -4.29 3.64
C ALA A 295 7.58 -4.22 5.12
N VAL A 296 8.77 -3.67 5.40
CA VAL A 296 9.28 -3.48 6.77
C VAL A 296 8.34 -2.58 7.59
N PHE A 297 7.91 -1.46 7.03
CA PHE A 297 7.04 -0.52 7.72
C PHE A 297 5.66 -1.12 8.04
N CYS A 298 5.05 -1.85 7.11
CA CYS A 298 3.75 -2.49 7.32
C CYS A 298 3.85 -3.68 8.27
N LEU A 299 4.88 -4.52 8.20
CA LEU A 299 5.11 -5.59 9.16
C LEU A 299 5.30 -5.05 10.59
N PHE A 300 6.10 -3.99 10.74
CA PHE A 300 6.26 -3.30 12.02
C PHE A 300 4.93 -2.75 12.55
N SER A 301 4.18 -2.06 11.70
CA SER A 301 2.89 -1.48 12.07
C SER A 301 1.85 -2.56 12.42
N ASP A 302 1.80 -3.66 11.67
CA ASP A 302 0.91 -4.79 11.96
C ASP A 302 1.27 -5.48 13.28
N LEU A 303 2.56 -5.67 13.53
CA LEU A 303 3.02 -6.24 14.79
C LEU A 303 2.58 -5.37 15.98
N LEU A 304 2.74 -4.05 15.89
CA LEU A 304 2.28 -3.13 16.93
C LEU A 304 0.76 -3.13 17.06
N ALA A 305 0.02 -3.12 15.93
CA ALA A 305 -1.44 -3.09 15.92
C ALA A 305 -2.07 -4.24 16.72
N ARG A 306 -1.47 -5.45 16.64
CA ARG A 306 -1.99 -6.64 17.31
C ARG A 306 -1.37 -6.97 18.67
N THR A 307 -0.33 -6.25 19.10
CA THR A 307 0.38 -6.56 20.35
C THR A 307 0.20 -5.51 21.43
N LEU A 308 0.09 -4.22 21.08
CA LEU A 308 0.09 -3.13 22.06
C LEU A 308 -1.09 -3.20 23.04
N PHE A 309 -2.27 -3.57 22.56
CA PHE A 309 -3.52 -3.61 23.36
C PHE A 309 -4.20 -4.98 23.31
N SER A 310 -3.43 -6.05 23.10
CA SER A 310 -3.98 -7.41 23.06
C SER A 310 -4.88 -7.69 24.27
N PRO A 311 -6.09 -8.28 24.08
CA PRO A 311 -6.56 -8.93 22.86
C PRO A 311 -7.23 -8.01 21.82
N THR A 312 -7.39 -6.71 22.10
CA THR A 312 -7.97 -5.74 21.15
C THR A 312 -6.92 -5.36 20.10
N GLU A 313 -7.27 -5.50 18.80
CA GLU A 313 -6.41 -5.09 17.72
C GLU A 313 -6.68 -3.63 17.31
N LEU A 314 -5.61 -2.85 17.14
CA LEU A 314 -5.70 -1.49 16.57
C LEU A 314 -5.86 -1.55 15.06
N SER A 315 -6.49 -0.53 14.47
CA SER A 315 -6.54 -0.40 13.02
C SER A 315 -5.13 -0.14 12.46
N ILE A 316 -4.82 -0.77 11.33
CA ILE A 316 -3.51 -0.58 10.68
C ILE A 316 -3.32 0.87 10.23
N SER A 317 -4.39 1.52 9.75
CA SER A 317 -4.35 2.92 9.32
C SER A 317 -4.03 3.88 10.46
N SER A 318 -4.53 3.62 11.69
CA SER A 318 -4.20 4.44 12.86
C SER A 318 -2.71 4.31 13.22
N VAL A 319 -2.19 3.09 13.24
CA VAL A 319 -0.76 2.86 13.56
C VAL A 319 0.13 3.48 12.50
N THR A 320 -0.15 3.25 11.21
CA THR A 320 0.64 3.84 10.12
C THR A 320 0.54 5.36 10.07
N ALA A 321 -0.59 5.95 10.50
CA ALA A 321 -0.74 7.40 10.62
C ALA A 321 0.14 7.98 11.73
N VAL A 322 0.13 7.37 12.93
CA VAL A 322 0.93 7.82 14.08
C VAL A 322 2.42 7.85 13.75
N PHE A 323 2.93 6.85 13.02
CA PHE A 323 4.35 6.83 12.64
C PHE A 323 4.63 7.56 11.32
N GLY A 324 3.72 7.55 10.37
CA GLY A 324 3.91 8.16 9.05
C GLY A 324 3.75 9.68 9.04
N ALA A 325 2.76 10.23 9.76
CA ALA A 325 2.51 11.66 9.76
C ALA A 325 3.68 12.49 10.30
N PRO A 326 4.35 12.14 11.42
CA PRO A 326 5.53 12.87 11.88
C PRO A 326 6.67 12.89 10.84
N VAL A 327 6.88 11.79 10.10
CA VAL A 327 7.88 11.72 9.04
C VAL A 327 7.55 12.73 7.93
N VAL A 328 6.28 12.80 7.53
CA VAL A 328 5.83 13.76 6.50
C VAL A 328 5.98 15.20 6.98
N ILE A 329 5.59 15.50 8.23
CA ILE A 329 5.75 16.84 8.82
C ILE A 329 7.23 17.24 8.87
N ALA A 330 8.10 16.36 9.37
CA ALA A 330 9.55 16.61 9.42
C ALA A 330 10.14 16.86 8.02
N MET A 331 9.64 16.15 7.01
CA MET A 331 10.01 16.38 5.61
C MET A 331 9.63 17.78 5.13
N MET A 332 8.39 18.21 5.40
CA MET A 332 7.90 19.53 5.00
C MET A 332 8.72 20.66 5.62
N ILE A 333 9.01 20.57 6.93
CA ILE A 333 9.83 21.55 7.64
C ILE A 333 11.25 21.65 7.05
N LYS A 334 11.88 20.51 6.73
CA LYS A 334 13.21 20.50 6.11
C LYS A 334 13.24 21.10 4.71
N ARG A 335 12.14 21.02 3.97
CA ARG A 335 12.04 21.57 2.61
C ARG A 335 11.90 23.11 2.61
N VAL A 336 11.22 23.67 3.61
CA VAL A 336 11.07 25.13 3.76
C VAL A 336 12.40 25.81 4.14
N LYS A 337 13.28 25.08 4.83
CA LYS A 337 14.60 25.60 5.26
C LYS A 337 15.71 25.51 4.20
N ARG A 338 15.40 24.99 3.00
CA ARG A 338 16.31 24.94 1.85
C ARG A 338 15.82 25.85 0.73
#